data_e1c2a00f3a98caa53100d4c7088e7ce0
#
_entry.id   e1c2a00f3a98caa53100d4c7088e7ce0
#
_cell.length_a   1.000
_cell.length_b   1.000
_cell.length_c   1.000
_cell.angle_alpha   90.00
_cell.angle_beta   90.00
_cell.angle_gamma   90.00
#
_symmetry.space_group_name_H-M   'P 1'
#
loop_
_entity.id
_entity.type
_entity.pdbx_description
1 polymer ?
#
loop_
_entity_poly.entity_id
_entity_poly.type
_entity_poly.pdbx_seq_one_letter_code
_entity_poly.pdbx_strand_id
1 'polypeptide(L)'
;MADQTVILTPGQDGNGGFQWQMGLNGSNPAGPPYPDIKVAHGHTATISFSIQNAPGVTFAGQPFLVPAETKGLHIDSATPTVLTVKDHNLGKETIPYTLAFNGAVKLDPIIDNDGGGHFLPDLASPDVAFSALGGFAVGVILTLAFRAMFRNRSRVER
;
A
#
# COMPACT_ATOMS: atom_id res chain seq x y z
N MET A 1 6.45 -6.37 -8.52
CA MET A 1 6.81 -5.31 -7.58
C MET A 1 7.15 -4.07 -8.38
N ALA A 2 6.52 -2.98 -8.13
CA ALA A 2 6.86 -1.71 -8.78
C ALA A 2 7.73 -0.91 -7.81
N ASP A 3 9.05 -0.94 -8.02
CA ASP A 3 9.97 -0.18 -7.20
C ASP A 3 9.99 1.28 -7.70
N GLN A 4 9.87 2.21 -6.76
CA GLN A 4 9.90 3.64 -7.01
C GLN A 4 11.13 4.25 -6.35
N THR A 5 11.89 5.03 -7.09
CA THR A 5 13.05 5.74 -6.54
C THR A 5 12.77 7.24 -6.53
N VAL A 6 12.90 7.84 -5.35
CA VAL A 6 12.69 9.26 -5.12
C VAL A 6 14.01 9.89 -4.71
N ILE A 7 14.47 10.87 -5.47
CA ILE A 7 15.66 11.65 -5.17
C ILE A 7 15.22 12.99 -4.59
N LEU A 8 15.77 13.34 -3.43
CA LEU A 8 15.54 14.59 -2.74
C LEU A 8 16.83 15.42 -2.76
N THR A 9 16.76 16.60 -3.34
CA THR A 9 17.89 17.53 -3.39
C THR A 9 17.50 18.90 -2.83
N PRO A 10 18.43 19.65 -2.21
CA PRO A 10 18.18 21.01 -1.84
C PRO A 10 18.10 21.89 -3.08
N GLY A 11 17.19 22.84 -3.07
CA GLY A 11 17.03 23.88 -4.06
C GLY A 11 16.69 25.22 -3.42
N GLN A 12 16.36 26.19 -4.23
CA GLN A 12 15.88 27.50 -3.78
C GLN A 12 14.50 27.77 -4.38
N ASP A 13 13.64 28.39 -3.59
CA ASP A 13 12.39 28.94 -4.08
C ASP A 13 12.65 30.25 -4.89
N GLY A 14 11.58 30.80 -5.49
CA GLY A 14 11.68 32.04 -6.27
C GLY A 14 12.16 33.27 -5.48
N ASN A 15 12.25 33.19 -4.14
CA ASN A 15 12.69 34.24 -3.24
C ASN A 15 14.08 33.96 -2.62
N GLY A 16 14.74 32.88 -3.04
CA GLY A 16 16.07 32.47 -2.54
C GLY A 16 16.01 31.69 -1.22
N GLY A 17 14.82 31.36 -0.72
CA GLY A 17 14.65 30.51 0.46
C GLY A 17 14.92 29.02 0.16
N PHE A 18 15.24 28.26 1.21
CA PHE A 18 15.45 26.83 1.07
C PHE A 18 14.14 26.13 0.64
N GLN A 19 14.25 25.26 -0.35
CA GLN A 19 13.18 24.43 -0.85
C GLN A 19 13.70 23.06 -1.24
N TRP A 20 12.94 21.99 -0.96
CA TRP A 20 13.24 20.70 -1.52
C TRP A 20 12.90 20.64 -3.02
N GLN A 21 13.69 19.88 -3.74
CA GLN A 21 13.39 19.41 -5.09
C GLN A 21 13.25 17.89 -5.06
N MET A 22 12.25 17.37 -5.74
CA MET A 22 11.93 15.95 -5.78
C MET A 22 11.97 15.43 -7.21
N GLY A 23 12.78 14.40 -7.45
CA GLY A 23 12.82 13.65 -8.70
C GLY A 23 12.28 12.24 -8.48
N LEU A 24 11.48 11.76 -9.41
CA LEU A 24 10.87 10.43 -9.36
C LEU A 24 11.41 9.57 -10.51
N ASN A 25 11.88 8.35 -10.21
CA ASN A 25 12.30 7.33 -11.18
C ASN A 25 13.29 7.83 -12.23
N GLY A 26 14.30 8.60 -11.79
CA GLY A 26 15.33 9.15 -12.66
C GLY A 26 14.95 10.45 -13.37
N SER A 27 13.79 11.03 -13.09
CA SER A 27 13.49 12.40 -13.53
C SER A 27 14.37 13.42 -12.83
N ASN A 28 14.59 14.56 -13.47
CA ASN A 28 15.32 15.66 -12.84
C ASN A 28 14.51 16.18 -11.64
N PRO A 29 15.15 16.38 -10.47
CA PRO A 29 14.48 16.96 -9.32
C PRO A 29 13.91 18.34 -9.62
N ALA A 30 12.67 18.58 -9.21
CA ALA A 30 11.97 19.86 -9.35
C ALA A 30 11.31 20.27 -8.03
N GLY A 31 11.11 21.58 -7.85
CA GLY A 31 10.33 22.13 -6.73
C GLY A 31 8.84 21.85 -6.88
N PRO A 32 8.03 22.33 -5.90
CA PRO A 32 6.59 22.11 -5.94
C PRO A 32 5.92 22.74 -7.18
N PRO A 33 4.82 22.14 -7.67
CA PRO A 33 4.18 20.95 -7.12
C PRO A 33 5.05 19.70 -7.32
N TYR A 34 5.17 18.88 -6.25
CA TYR A 34 5.96 17.65 -6.32
C TYR A 34 5.24 16.58 -7.13
N PRO A 35 5.98 15.69 -7.82
CA PRO A 35 5.35 14.59 -8.55
C PRO A 35 4.68 13.61 -7.59
N ASP A 36 3.46 13.18 -7.93
CA ASP A 36 2.75 12.13 -7.20
C ASP A 36 3.45 10.79 -7.41
N ILE A 37 3.64 10.03 -6.32
CA ILE A 37 4.12 8.66 -6.39
C ILE A 37 2.91 7.78 -6.71
N LYS A 38 2.87 7.21 -7.92
CA LYS A 38 1.76 6.36 -8.35
C LYS A 38 2.07 4.90 -8.12
N VAL A 39 1.22 4.22 -7.34
CA VAL A 39 1.30 2.78 -7.11
C VAL A 39 0.18 2.09 -7.87
N ALA A 40 0.56 1.26 -8.84
CA ALA A 40 -0.39 0.57 -9.70
C ALA A 40 -1.20 -0.47 -8.93
N HIS A 41 -2.42 -0.66 -9.39
CA HIS A 41 -3.40 -1.60 -8.87
C HIS A 41 -2.84 -3.01 -8.63
N GLY A 42 -3.14 -3.59 -7.48
CA GLY A 42 -2.80 -4.98 -7.13
C GLY A 42 -1.31 -5.23 -6.89
N HIS A 43 -0.48 -4.17 -6.82
CA HIS A 43 0.95 -4.29 -6.63
C HIS A 43 1.38 -3.74 -5.27
N THR A 44 2.27 -4.47 -4.61
CA THR A 44 3.08 -3.89 -3.53
C THR A 44 4.20 -3.09 -4.17
N ALA A 45 4.38 -1.85 -3.72
CA ALA A 45 5.49 -1.00 -4.16
C ALA A 45 6.53 -0.85 -3.04
N THR A 46 7.79 -0.81 -3.43
CA THR A 46 8.89 -0.35 -2.58
C THR A 46 9.26 1.06 -3.01
N ILE A 47 9.13 2.02 -2.11
CA ILE A 47 9.43 3.43 -2.36
C ILE A 47 10.71 3.78 -1.61
N SER A 48 11.77 4.10 -2.34
CA SER A 48 13.06 4.47 -1.76
C SER A 48 13.34 5.95 -1.92
N PHE A 49 13.37 6.69 -0.82
CA PHE A 49 13.73 8.10 -0.75
C PHE A 49 15.21 8.23 -0.46
N SER A 50 15.94 9.02 -1.25
CA SER A 50 17.36 9.26 -1.09
C SER A 50 17.66 10.77 -1.04
N ILE A 51 18.29 11.22 0.04
CA ILE A 51 18.79 12.59 0.19
C ILE A 51 20.12 12.68 -0.55
N GLN A 52 20.22 13.61 -1.50
CA GLN A 52 21.45 13.86 -2.27
C GLN A 52 21.82 15.34 -2.22
N ASN A 53 23.12 15.62 -2.28
CA ASN A 53 23.67 16.97 -2.33
C ASN A 53 23.24 17.91 -1.16
N ALA A 54 22.90 17.33 0.00
CA ALA A 54 22.45 18.05 1.20
C ALA A 54 23.35 17.70 2.41
N PRO A 55 24.58 18.20 2.47
CA PRO A 55 25.51 17.88 3.55
C PRO A 55 24.92 18.29 4.91
N GLY A 56 25.01 17.40 5.89
CA GLY A 56 24.49 17.62 7.24
C GLY A 56 22.98 17.44 7.41
N VAL A 57 22.22 17.22 6.35
CA VAL A 57 20.80 16.90 6.41
C VAL A 57 20.61 15.38 6.49
N THR A 58 19.80 14.94 7.43
CA THR A 58 19.46 13.52 7.60
C THR A 58 17.95 13.36 7.82
N PHE A 59 17.43 12.15 7.60
CA PHE A 59 16.09 11.83 8.04
C PHE A 59 15.98 11.93 9.57
N ALA A 60 14.83 12.42 10.07
CA ALA A 60 14.55 12.52 11.49
C ALA A 60 14.29 11.14 12.12
N GLY A 61 14.19 11.07 13.45
CA GLY A 61 13.88 9.82 14.17
C GLY A 61 12.50 9.21 13.82
N GLN A 62 11.54 10.06 13.42
CA GLN A 62 10.27 9.67 12.76
C GLN A 62 10.25 10.31 11.38
N PRO A 63 10.86 9.67 10.38
CA PRO A 63 11.12 10.31 9.09
C PRO A 63 9.89 10.36 8.18
N PHE A 64 8.88 9.52 8.44
CA PHE A 64 7.72 9.33 7.58
C PHE A 64 6.44 9.38 8.41
N LEU A 65 5.61 10.37 8.14
CA LEU A 65 4.36 10.60 8.84
C LEU A 65 3.20 10.52 7.85
N VAL A 66 2.21 9.72 8.17
CA VAL A 66 0.96 9.56 7.41
C VAL A 66 -0.22 9.69 8.33
N PRO A 67 -1.44 9.96 7.83
CA PRO A 67 -2.66 9.92 8.62
C PRO A 67 -2.82 8.59 9.37
N ALA A 68 -3.38 8.64 10.58
CA ALA A 68 -3.48 7.46 11.45
C ALA A 68 -4.36 6.33 10.87
N GLU A 69 -5.29 6.69 10.00
CA GLU A 69 -6.17 5.77 9.28
C GLU A 69 -5.53 5.06 8.09
N THR A 70 -4.35 5.53 7.63
CA THR A 70 -3.64 4.94 6.49
C THR A 70 -3.23 3.51 6.78
N LYS A 71 -3.58 2.60 5.90
CA LYS A 71 -3.28 1.17 6.02
C LYS A 71 -2.34 0.71 4.93
N GLY A 72 -1.56 -0.32 5.23
CA GLY A 72 -0.69 -0.96 4.23
C GLY A 72 0.59 -0.21 3.92
N LEU A 73 0.84 0.95 4.54
CA LEU A 73 2.04 1.74 4.35
C LEU A 73 2.92 1.67 5.62
N HIS A 74 4.18 1.25 5.48
CA HIS A 74 5.09 1.16 6.62
C HIS A 74 6.55 1.36 6.21
N ILE A 75 7.35 1.80 7.18
CA ILE A 75 8.80 1.90 6.99
C ILE A 75 9.41 0.49 7.01
N ASP A 76 10.11 0.15 5.96
CA ASP A 76 10.87 -1.11 5.84
C ASP A 76 12.31 -0.94 6.38
N SER A 77 12.95 0.17 6.03
CA SER A 77 14.26 0.51 6.55
C SER A 77 14.51 2.02 6.54
N ALA A 78 15.37 2.50 7.44
CA ALA A 78 15.78 3.89 7.50
C ALA A 78 17.27 3.99 7.87
N THR A 79 18.01 4.77 7.08
CA THR A 79 19.37 5.21 7.34
C THR A 79 19.38 6.75 7.41
N PRO A 80 20.48 7.41 7.76
CA PRO A 80 20.51 8.87 7.78
C PRO A 80 20.11 9.53 6.45
N THR A 81 20.39 8.90 5.31
CA THR A 81 20.15 9.51 3.98
C THR A 81 19.26 8.68 3.06
N VAL A 82 18.88 7.48 3.46
CA VAL A 82 17.97 6.63 2.68
C VAL A 82 16.85 6.11 3.56
N LEU A 83 15.62 6.29 3.12
CA LEU A 83 14.41 5.77 3.74
C LEU A 83 13.67 4.88 2.74
N THR A 84 13.35 3.68 3.14
CA THR A 84 12.56 2.74 2.33
C THR A 84 11.22 2.49 2.99
N VAL A 85 10.17 2.68 2.22
CA VAL A 85 8.77 2.49 2.63
C VAL A 85 8.16 1.42 1.73
N LYS A 86 7.40 0.51 2.32
CA LYS A 86 6.55 -0.45 1.60
C LYS A 86 5.11 0.02 1.60
N ASP A 87 4.51 0.01 0.43
CA ASP A 87 3.09 0.25 0.21
C ASP A 87 2.44 -1.03 -0.35
N HIS A 88 1.52 -1.59 0.40
CA HIS A 88 0.77 -2.77 0.00
C HIS A 88 -0.44 -2.46 -0.89
N ASN A 89 -0.70 -1.18 -1.17
CA ASN A 89 -1.81 -0.71 -2.01
C ASN A 89 -3.12 -1.46 -1.73
N LEU A 90 -3.60 -1.37 -0.48
CA LEU A 90 -4.78 -2.11 -0.01
C LEU A 90 -6.11 -1.56 -0.54
N GLY A 91 -6.10 -0.43 -1.21
CA GLY A 91 -7.30 0.20 -1.76
C GLY A 91 -7.00 1.48 -2.53
N LYS A 92 -8.01 1.99 -3.23
CA LYS A 92 -7.88 3.29 -3.91
C LYS A 92 -7.83 4.40 -2.86
N GLU A 93 -6.70 5.07 -2.77
CA GLU A 93 -6.45 6.08 -1.75
C GLU A 93 -5.41 7.09 -2.22
N THR A 94 -5.67 8.36 -1.94
CA THR A 94 -4.66 9.41 -2.07
C THR A 94 -4.11 9.71 -0.69
N ILE A 95 -2.83 9.36 -0.46
CA ILE A 95 -2.20 9.40 0.85
C ILE A 95 -1.27 10.62 0.92
N PRO A 96 -1.65 11.68 1.63
CA PRO A 96 -0.70 12.74 1.97
C PRO A 96 0.31 12.18 2.98
N TYR A 97 1.58 12.46 2.77
CA TYR A 97 2.62 12.09 3.71
C TYR A 97 3.61 13.23 3.96
N THR A 98 4.24 13.21 5.11
CA THR A 98 5.27 14.17 5.46
C THR A 98 6.59 13.45 5.63
N LEU A 99 7.64 13.92 4.95
CA LEU A 99 9.02 13.56 5.24
C LEU A 99 9.62 14.58 6.21
N ALA A 100 10.13 14.07 7.34
CA ALA A 100 10.75 14.87 8.37
C ALA A 100 12.28 14.71 8.38
N PHE A 101 12.98 15.82 8.51
CA PHE A 101 14.44 15.89 8.43
C PHE A 101 15.01 16.58 9.67
N ASN A 102 16.26 16.23 10.01
CA ASN A 102 17.13 17.02 10.86
C ASN A 102 17.92 17.98 9.97
N GLY A 103 17.92 19.26 10.33
CA GLY A 103 18.67 20.28 9.60
C GLY A 103 17.97 20.85 8.35
N ALA A 104 16.73 20.47 8.06
CA ALA A 104 15.96 21.02 6.96
C ALA A 104 14.46 21.07 7.26
N VAL A 105 13.71 21.80 6.42
CA VAL A 105 12.25 21.88 6.47
C VAL A 105 11.61 20.55 6.04
N LYS A 106 10.40 20.28 6.54
CA LYS A 106 9.59 19.13 6.15
C LYS A 106 9.18 19.23 4.69
N LEU A 107 8.85 18.08 4.12
CA LEU A 107 8.35 17.93 2.76
C LEU A 107 7.02 17.15 2.81
N ASP A 108 5.99 17.70 2.16
CA ASP A 108 4.62 17.16 2.20
C ASP A 108 4.10 16.79 0.79
N PRO A 109 4.54 15.68 0.18
CA PRO A 109 4.03 15.21 -1.11
C PRO A 109 2.88 14.22 -0.94
N ILE A 110 2.48 13.56 -2.05
CA ILE A 110 1.34 12.65 -2.11
C ILE A 110 1.75 11.30 -2.72
N ILE A 111 1.24 10.21 -2.16
CA ILE A 111 1.18 8.88 -2.80
C ILE A 111 -0.23 8.71 -3.34
N ASP A 112 -0.37 8.37 -4.61
CA ASP A 112 -1.63 8.09 -5.27
C ASP A 112 -1.71 6.59 -5.59
N ASN A 113 -2.51 5.90 -4.80
CA ASN A 113 -2.87 4.50 -4.99
C ASN A 113 -4.09 4.43 -5.90
N ASP A 114 -3.94 3.90 -7.10
CA ASP A 114 -5.04 3.82 -8.07
C ASP A 114 -6.09 2.72 -7.78
N GLY A 115 -5.96 2.13 -6.63
CA GLY A 115 -6.91 1.18 -6.06
C GLY A 115 -6.65 -0.25 -6.48
N GLY A 116 -6.31 -1.07 -5.49
CA GLY A 116 -6.51 -2.48 -5.56
C GLY A 116 -7.99 -2.73 -5.83
N GLY A 117 -8.40 -3.05 -7.09
CA GLY A 117 -9.73 -3.54 -7.35
C GLY A 117 -9.94 -4.77 -6.51
N HIS A 118 -11.15 -4.95 -6.18
CA HIS A 118 -11.73 -6.12 -5.58
C HIS A 118 -10.75 -7.28 -5.38
N PHE A 119 -10.48 -7.62 -4.14
CA PHE A 119 -10.13 -8.98 -3.77
C PHE A 119 -11.31 -9.88 -4.24
N LEU A 120 -11.39 -10.14 -5.52
CA LEU A 120 -11.90 -11.42 -5.93
C LEU A 120 -10.81 -12.38 -5.44
N PRO A 121 -11.09 -13.25 -4.46
CA PRO A 121 -10.14 -14.30 -4.13
C PRO A 121 -9.78 -14.95 -5.46
N ASP A 122 -8.49 -15.08 -5.71
CA ASP A 122 -7.98 -15.67 -6.95
C ASP A 122 -8.57 -17.07 -7.07
N LEU A 123 -9.70 -17.16 -7.79
CA LEU A 123 -10.40 -18.43 -8.03
C LEU A 123 -9.52 -19.41 -8.84
N ALA A 124 -8.36 -18.96 -9.30
CA ALA A 124 -7.34 -19.78 -9.93
C ALA A 124 -6.39 -20.44 -8.91
N SER A 125 -6.44 -20.05 -7.63
CA SER A 125 -5.73 -20.77 -6.58
C SER A 125 -6.44 -22.10 -6.32
N PRO A 126 -5.79 -23.27 -6.54
CA PRO A 126 -6.40 -24.58 -6.34
C PRO A 126 -6.94 -24.76 -4.90
N ASP A 127 -6.36 -24.07 -3.92
CA ASP A 127 -6.77 -24.16 -2.52
C ASP A 127 -8.12 -23.50 -2.23
N VAL A 128 -8.52 -22.48 -3.01
CA VAL A 128 -9.83 -21.81 -2.85
C VAL A 128 -10.93 -22.57 -3.58
N ALA A 129 -10.61 -23.21 -4.71
CA ALA A 129 -11.58 -24.04 -5.44
C ALA A 129 -12.03 -25.26 -4.62
N PHE A 130 -11.14 -25.86 -3.83
CA PHE A 130 -11.48 -26.98 -2.96
C PHE A 130 -12.37 -26.58 -1.78
N SER A 131 -12.19 -25.43 -1.20
CA SER A 131 -13.04 -24.96 -0.08
C SER A 131 -14.46 -24.60 -0.53
N ALA A 132 -14.63 -24.04 -1.72
CA ALA A 132 -15.94 -23.69 -2.25
C ALA A 132 -16.75 -24.93 -2.67
N LEU A 133 -16.09 -25.91 -3.29
CA LEU A 133 -16.72 -27.18 -3.68
C LEU A 133 -17.02 -28.09 -2.46
N GLY A 134 -16.13 -28.11 -1.46
CA GLY A 134 -16.32 -28.87 -0.22
C GLY A 134 -17.53 -28.38 0.60
N GLY A 135 -17.72 -27.09 0.71
CA GLY A 135 -18.85 -26.47 1.42
C GLY A 135 -20.21 -26.78 0.76
N PHE A 136 -20.27 -26.78 -0.57
CA PHE A 136 -21.48 -27.05 -1.32
C PHE A 136 -21.89 -28.54 -1.25
N ALA A 137 -20.92 -29.46 -1.32
CA ALA A 137 -21.18 -30.91 -1.24
C ALA A 137 -21.69 -31.33 0.14
N VAL A 138 -21.10 -30.77 1.22
CA VAL A 138 -21.55 -31.07 2.59
C VAL A 138 -22.94 -30.51 2.87
N GLY A 139 -23.26 -29.32 2.37
CA GLY A 139 -24.58 -28.71 2.52
C GLY A 139 -25.70 -29.52 1.83
N VAL A 140 -25.43 -30.01 0.62
CA VAL A 140 -26.41 -30.83 -0.14
C VAL A 140 -26.61 -32.20 0.51
N ILE A 141 -25.57 -32.87 0.99
CA ILE A 141 -25.65 -34.18 1.65
C ILE A 141 -26.43 -34.05 2.96
N LEU A 142 -26.18 -33.04 3.77
CA LEU A 142 -26.94 -32.81 5.02
C LEU A 142 -28.42 -32.54 4.75
N THR A 143 -28.76 -31.77 3.72
CA THR A 143 -30.16 -31.49 3.37
C THR A 143 -30.90 -32.72 2.89
N LEU A 144 -30.27 -33.60 2.12
CA LEU A 144 -30.85 -34.84 1.64
C LEU A 144 -31.04 -35.89 2.77
N ALA A 145 -30.07 -35.99 3.69
CA ALA A 145 -30.17 -36.87 4.86
C ALA A 145 -31.29 -36.42 5.82
N PHE A 146 -31.45 -35.12 6.03
CA PHE A 146 -32.54 -34.59 6.86
C PHE A 146 -33.91 -34.86 6.25
N ARG A 147 -34.07 -34.69 4.94
CA ARG A 147 -35.32 -35.04 4.24
C ARG A 147 -35.65 -36.54 4.29
N ALA A 148 -34.65 -37.41 4.22
CA ALA A 148 -34.87 -38.86 4.32
C ALA A 148 -35.32 -39.28 5.73
N MET A 149 -34.77 -38.70 6.77
CA MET A 149 -35.16 -38.96 8.15
C MET A 149 -36.62 -38.55 8.46
N PHE A 150 -37.05 -37.38 7.99
CA PHE A 150 -38.42 -36.94 8.22
C PHE A 150 -39.47 -37.70 7.40
N ARG A 151 -39.11 -38.18 6.21
CA ARG A 151 -40.05 -38.99 5.37
C ARG A 151 -40.30 -40.37 5.92
N ASN A 152 -39.39 -40.93 6.70
CA ASN A 152 -39.54 -42.23 7.31
C ASN A 152 -40.37 -42.23 8.60
N ARG A 153 -40.44 -41.11 9.32
CA ARG A 153 -41.25 -40.97 10.55
C ARG A 153 -42.76 -40.93 10.28
N SER A 154 -43.18 -40.41 9.15
CA SER A 154 -44.62 -40.31 8.81
C SER A 154 -45.23 -41.61 8.32
N ARG A 155 -44.47 -42.73 8.18
CA ARG A 155 -44.94 -44.06 7.77
C ARG A 155 -45.19 -45.03 8.93
N VAL A 156 -44.80 -44.66 10.15
CA VAL A 156 -44.92 -45.56 11.32
C VAL A 156 -46.18 -45.29 12.13
N GLU A 157 -46.95 -44.24 11.82
CA GLU A 157 -48.18 -43.88 12.55
C GLU A 157 -49.46 -44.08 11.75
N ARG A 158 -49.49 -45.13 10.87
CA ARG A 158 -50.78 -45.61 10.26
C ARG A 158 -50.90 -47.10 10.39
#